data_2d46a9d0628c349b15c09f0bdb740140
#
_entry.id   2d46a9d0628c349b15c09f0bdb740140
#
_cell.length_a   1.000
_cell.length_b   1.000
_cell.length_c   1.000
_cell.angle_alpha   90.00
_cell.angle_beta   90.00
_cell.angle_gamma   90.00
#
_symmetry.space_group_name_H-M   'P 1'
#
loop_
_entity.id
_entity.type
_entity.pdbx_description
1 polymer ?
#
loop_
_entity_poly.entity_id
_entity_poly.type
_entity_poly.pdbx_seq_one_letter_code
_entity_poly.pdbx_strand_id
1 'polypeptide(L)'
;MSQSEPTPPSQSVGATTAMPPQQQGWSPVLLLIGYGLIGSLPLWLAGAEVDGFWRRFSSGLAMVAFALLTVQFLLSGRIGAITGQVGIDVIMHFHQLAAKVITVALLLHPLIYVLPLLFSDPLAAGERLIGMLGNGAFASGVLAWAILLGLTGTAILRNWLPVPYETWRLSHGLGAAALAIAGFHHAISVGSFSAAITMAQLWIVMVGLALGIMVYLYLVKPWQLSQRPYYVSHVSRVADGMWSVTLWPAKLQPIGVFTRGLPSKITQAIPFEAGQFAWVSIGASPFIFSDHPLSITSAPGDRPRFRFVIKELGDFSKSLGKIPVGTRAYIDGPYGTFTLSRAEAALPSGVRVRGLAFIAGGVGIAPILSLLRDRKAAGEPRPMRLLYGNRVASQIVAREELAALETGRDFRTRHVVSEPPIDWDGGVGQLDAATVEDWIDWPDAADWIYFICGPIAMLDQVEGALIAKGVPPARIISERFQYD
;
A
#
# COMPACT_ATOMS: atom_id res chain seq x y z
N MET A 1 21.33 -6.87 32.98
CA MET A 1 21.41 -5.45 33.33
C MET A 1 20.44 -4.72 32.38
N SER A 2 19.25 -4.42 32.86
CA SER A 2 18.21 -3.70 32.17
C SER A 2 18.63 -2.22 32.07
N GLN A 3 19.00 -1.76 30.89
CA GLN A 3 19.17 -0.33 30.66
C GLN A 3 17.78 0.27 30.46
N SER A 4 17.33 1.02 31.46
CA SER A 4 16.12 1.84 31.43
C SER A 4 16.28 2.93 30.36
N GLU A 5 15.29 3.09 29.47
CA GLU A 5 15.19 4.22 28.54
C GLU A 5 15.25 5.54 29.35
N PRO A 6 16.06 6.52 28.95
CA PRO A 6 16.07 7.82 29.60
C PRO A 6 14.71 8.53 29.40
N THR A 7 14.06 8.89 30.48
CA THR A 7 12.82 9.69 30.47
C THR A 7 13.13 11.09 29.91
N PRO A 8 12.43 11.56 28.88
CA PRO A 8 12.62 12.90 28.35
C PRO A 8 12.11 13.96 29.33
N PRO A 9 12.72 15.16 29.39
CA PRO A 9 12.23 16.27 30.18
C PRO A 9 10.82 16.68 29.71
N SER A 10 9.91 16.89 30.66
CA SER A 10 8.56 17.39 30.42
C SER A 10 8.61 18.82 29.85
N GLN A 11 8.60 18.94 28.52
CA GLN A 11 8.33 20.20 27.86
C GLN A 11 6.82 20.29 27.59
N SER A 12 6.21 21.40 28.02
CA SER A 12 4.85 21.79 27.69
C SER A 12 4.67 21.77 26.17
N VAL A 13 3.93 20.76 25.68
CA VAL A 13 3.59 20.63 24.27
C VAL A 13 2.62 21.75 23.90
N GLY A 14 3.12 22.73 23.16
CA GLY A 14 2.31 23.77 22.54
C GLY A 14 1.21 23.17 21.65
N ALA A 15 0.09 23.86 21.61
CA ALA A 15 -1.18 23.54 21.00
C ALA A 15 -1.12 22.51 19.85
N THR A 16 -1.77 21.40 20.06
CA THR A 16 -2.09 20.39 19.04
C THR A 16 -2.85 21.09 17.91
N THR A 17 -2.19 21.34 16.79
CA THR A 17 -2.91 21.63 15.54
C THR A 17 -3.71 20.40 15.21
N ALA A 18 -5.01 20.44 15.51
CA ALA A 18 -5.96 19.41 15.12
C ALA A 18 -5.82 19.22 13.59
N MET A 19 -5.64 17.99 13.16
CA MET A 19 -5.71 17.65 11.73
C MET A 19 -7.11 18.06 11.24
N PRO A 20 -7.22 18.65 10.04
CA PRO A 20 -8.53 18.90 9.47
C PRO A 20 -9.31 17.59 9.40
N PRO A 21 -10.64 17.61 9.62
CA PRO A 21 -11.45 16.41 9.55
C PRO A 21 -11.21 15.70 8.22
N GLN A 22 -10.78 14.45 8.28
CA GLN A 22 -10.56 13.67 7.06
C GLN A 22 -11.89 13.53 6.32
N GLN A 23 -11.90 14.01 5.09
CA GLN A 23 -13.02 13.84 4.18
C GLN A 23 -13.27 12.33 3.99
N GLN A 24 -14.54 11.95 3.85
CA GLN A 24 -14.93 10.59 3.45
C GLN A 24 -14.12 10.20 2.21
N GLY A 25 -13.42 9.06 2.28
CA GLY A 25 -12.61 8.61 1.17
C GLY A 25 -13.44 8.31 -0.08
N TRP A 26 -12.78 8.31 -1.21
CA TRP A 26 -13.42 7.98 -2.47
C TRP A 26 -13.90 6.53 -2.45
N SER A 27 -15.15 6.34 -2.87
CA SER A 27 -15.65 5.00 -3.14
C SER A 27 -14.79 4.34 -4.24
N PRO A 28 -14.43 3.04 -4.15
CA PRO A 28 -13.83 2.30 -5.25
C PRO A 28 -14.61 2.43 -6.57
N VAL A 29 -15.92 2.65 -6.49
CA VAL A 29 -16.79 2.91 -7.64
C VAL A 29 -16.40 4.21 -8.36
N LEU A 30 -16.09 5.28 -7.63
CA LEU A 30 -15.64 6.55 -8.23
C LEU A 30 -14.29 6.39 -8.94
N LEU A 31 -13.40 5.56 -8.39
CA LEU A 31 -12.15 5.22 -9.05
C LEU A 31 -12.40 4.50 -10.39
N LEU A 32 -13.30 3.51 -10.40
CA LEU A 32 -13.70 2.80 -11.62
C LEU A 32 -14.34 3.72 -12.66
N ILE A 33 -15.24 4.60 -12.24
CA ILE A 33 -15.89 5.58 -13.13
C ILE A 33 -14.83 6.51 -13.73
N GLY A 34 -13.96 7.10 -12.91
CA GLY A 34 -12.88 7.99 -13.36
C GLY A 34 -11.94 7.29 -14.32
N TYR A 35 -11.57 6.03 -14.02
CA TYR A 35 -10.73 5.20 -14.86
C TYR A 35 -11.38 4.93 -16.22
N GLY A 36 -12.66 4.56 -16.25
CA GLY A 36 -13.42 4.35 -17.47
C GLY A 36 -13.60 5.62 -18.31
N LEU A 37 -13.88 6.75 -17.66
CA LEU A 37 -14.00 8.04 -18.35
C LEU A 37 -12.68 8.45 -19.03
N ILE A 38 -11.55 8.37 -18.32
CA ILE A 38 -10.23 8.67 -18.89
C ILE A 38 -9.92 7.71 -20.03
N GLY A 39 -10.17 6.41 -19.86
CA GLY A 39 -9.95 5.41 -20.92
C GLY A 39 -10.79 5.65 -22.17
N SER A 40 -11.97 6.24 -22.05
CA SER A 40 -12.85 6.54 -23.18
C SER A 40 -12.51 7.83 -23.94
N LEU A 41 -11.69 8.74 -23.37
CA LEU A 41 -11.35 10.02 -23.98
C LEU A 41 -10.88 9.91 -25.45
N PRO A 42 -10.00 8.95 -25.82
CA PRO A 42 -9.59 8.83 -27.23
C PRO A 42 -10.74 8.54 -28.18
N LEU A 43 -11.77 7.80 -27.75
CA LEU A 43 -12.94 7.49 -28.59
C LEU A 43 -13.77 8.73 -28.91
N TRP A 44 -13.90 9.65 -27.94
CA TRP A 44 -14.63 10.91 -28.12
C TRP A 44 -13.91 11.85 -29.10
N LEU A 45 -12.57 11.79 -29.14
CA LEU A 45 -11.75 12.64 -30.00
C LEU A 45 -11.47 12.05 -31.39
N ALA A 46 -11.68 10.73 -31.54
CA ALA A 46 -11.30 10.01 -32.77
C ALA A 46 -12.13 10.36 -34.01
N GLY A 47 -13.34 10.92 -33.85
CA GLY A 47 -14.24 11.14 -34.99
C GLY A 47 -14.69 9.83 -35.69
N ALA A 48 -15.49 9.94 -36.77
CA ALA A 48 -16.14 8.79 -37.40
C ALA A 48 -15.41 8.26 -38.69
N GLU A 49 -14.23 8.72 -39.03
CA GLU A 49 -13.62 8.60 -40.36
C GLU A 49 -12.86 7.30 -40.67
N VAL A 50 -12.93 6.27 -39.84
CA VAL A 50 -12.24 4.99 -40.13
C VAL A 50 -13.21 4.00 -40.78
N ASP A 51 -12.94 3.59 -42.01
CA ASP A 51 -13.75 2.62 -42.75
C ASP A 51 -13.59 1.20 -42.21
N GLY A 52 -14.73 0.49 -42.09
CA GLY A 52 -14.81 -0.91 -41.71
C GLY A 52 -14.90 -1.15 -40.17
N PHE A 53 -15.89 -1.99 -39.78
CA PHE A 53 -16.18 -2.30 -38.39
C PHE A 53 -14.96 -2.85 -37.62
N TRP A 54 -14.31 -3.85 -38.17
CA TRP A 54 -13.18 -4.53 -37.50
C TRP A 54 -11.97 -3.62 -37.28
N ARG A 55 -11.72 -2.73 -38.26
CA ARG A 55 -10.65 -1.74 -38.13
C ARG A 55 -10.95 -0.72 -37.04
N ARG A 56 -12.18 -0.19 -37.00
CA ARG A 56 -12.63 0.74 -35.95
C ARG A 56 -12.56 0.07 -34.58
N PHE A 57 -13.04 -1.18 -34.46
CA PHE A 57 -13.05 -1.91 -33.20
C PHE A 57 -11.63 -2.19 -32.70
N SER A 58 -10.74 -2.70 -33.54
CA SER A 58 -9.34 -2.95 -33.22
C SER A 58 -8.63 -1.68 -32.75
N SER A 59 -8.75 -0.59 -33.52
CA SER A 59 -8.12 0.70 -33.19
C SER A 59 -8.70 1.31 -31.92
N GLY A 60 -10.02 1.26 -31.75
CA GLY A 60 -10.70 1.73 -30.54
C GLY A 60 -10.26 0.98 -29.29
N LEU A 61 -10.19 -0.36 -29.38
CA LEU A 61 -9.69 -1.20 -28.30
C LEU A 61 -8.25 -0.83 -27.90
N ALA A 62 -7.38 -0.66 -28.90
CA ALA A 62 -5.99 -0.28 -28.65
C ALA A 62 -5.87 1.11 -28.00
N MET A 63 -6.66 2.08 -28.46
CA MET A 63 -6.64 3.44 -27.92
C MET A 63 -7.13 3.48 -26.46
N VAL A 64 -8.24 2.81 -26.17
CA VAL A 64 -8.75 2.70 -24.78
C VAL A 64 -7.72 2.01 -23.88
N ALA A 65 -7.20 0.88 -24.32
CA ALA A 65 -6.22 0.11 -23.55
C ALA A 65 -4.92 0.91 -23.32
N PHE A 66 -4.43 1.66 -24.31
CA PHE A 66 -3.25 2.48 -24.15
C PHE A 66 -3.50 3.70 -23.24
N ALA A 67 -4.68 4.34 -23.32
CA ALA A 67 -5.06 5.38 -22.39
C ALA A 67 -5.10 4.86 -20.93
N LEU A 68 -5.75 3.72 -20.70
CA LEU A 68 -5.80 3.07 -19.39
C LEU A 68 -4.41 2.66 -18.90
N LEU A 69 -3.51 2.25 -19.80
CA LEU A 69 -2.12 1.93 -19.46
C LEU A 69 -1.38 3.16 -18.89
N THR A 70 -1.58 4.35 -19.48
CA THR A 70 -0.96 5.58 -18.93
C THR A 70 -1.47 5.93 -17.54
N VAL A 71 -2.75 5.62 -17.22
CA VAL A 71 -3.32 5.82 -15.89
C VAL A 71 -2.71 4.86 -14.85
N GLN A 72 -2.16 3.69 -15.26
CA GLN A 72 -1.51 2.76 -14.34
C GLN A 72 -0.32 3.38 -13.57
N PHE A 73 0.30 4.42 -14.10
CA PHE A 73 1.39 5.15 -13.41
C PHE A 73 0.88 5.87 -12.16
N LEU A 74 -0.35 6.39 -12.18
CA LEU A 74 -1.02 6.97 -11.01
C LEU A 74 -1.35 5.92 -9.95
N LEU A 75 -1.65 4.69 -10.39
CA LEU A 75 -2.07 3.59 -9.54
C LEU A 75 -0.89 2.74 -9.00
N SER A 76 0.32 3.30 -9.01
CA SER A 76 1.54 2.63 -8.52
C SER A 76 1.59 2.45 -6.99
N GLY A 77 0.54 2.85 -6.25
CA GLY A 77 0.46 2.75 -4.80
C GLY A 77 1.31 3.76 -4.01
N ARG A 78 2.06 4.64 -4.69
CA ARG A 78 3.02 5.57 -4.05
C ARG A 78 2.56 7.03 -4.01
N ILE A 79 1.36 7.32 -4.50
CA ILE A 79 0.78 8.67 -4.48
C ILE A 79 -0.17 8.76 -3.30
N GLY A 80 0.29 9.37 -2.20
CA GLY A 80 -0.44 9.45 -0.94
C GLY A 80 -1.83 10.10 -1.06
N ALA A 81 -2.00 11.06 -1.99
CA ALA A 81 -3.29 11.69 -2.25
C ALA A 81 -4.37 10.69 -2.73
N ILE A 82 -3.97 9.63 -3.45
CA ILE A 82 -4.88 8.60 -3.95
C ILE A 82 -4.99 7.45 -2.92
N THR A 83 -3.85 6.94 -2.45
CA THR A 83 -3.82 5.81 -1.52
C THR A 83 -4.44 6.12 -0.17
N GLY A 84 -4.34 7.36 0.30
CA GLY A 84 -5.01 7.82 1.52
C GLY A 84 -6.53 7.88 1.41
N GLN A 85 -7.09 7.90 0.19
CA GLN A 85 -8.54 7.93 -0.04
C GLN A 85 -9.15 6.53 -0.19
N VAL A 86 -8.48 5.63 -0.86
CA VAL A 86 -9.03 4.33 -1.27
C VAL A 86 -8.41 3.15 -0.50
N GLY A 87 -7.18 3.29 -0.03
CA GLY A 87 -6.36 2.19 0.50
C GLY A 87 -5.36 1.69 -0.54
N ILE A 88 -4.14 1.37 -0.08
CA ILE A 88 -3.08 0.92 -0.99
C ILE A 88 -3.33 -0.50 -1.50
N ASP A 89 -3.90 -1.36 -0.69
CA ASP A 89 -4.28 -2.74 -1.00
C ASP A 89 -5.30 -2.79 -2.14
N VAL A 90 -6.36 -1.98 -2.06
CA VAL A 90 -7.38 -1.86 -3.11
C VAL A 90 -6.76 -1.35 -4.41
N ILE A 91 -5.90 -0.32 -4.33
CA ILE A 91 -5.25 0.26 -5.51
C ILE A 91 -4.30 -0.74 -6.17
N MET A 92 -3.49 -1.46 -5.39
CA MET A 92 -2.55 -2.43 -5.94
C MET A 92 -3.26 -3.62 -6.57
N HIS A 93 -4.32 -4.13 -5.93
CA HIS A 93 -5.14 -5.20 -6.51
C HIS A 93 -5.80 -4.75 -7.83
N PHE A 94 -6.34 -3.53 -7.84
CA PHE A 94 -6.92 -2.94 -9.05
C PHE A 94 -5.86 -2.74 -10.15
N HIS A 95 -4.65 -2.23 -9.81
CA HIS A 95 -3.54 -2.10 -10.74
C HIS A 95 -3.18 -3.44 -11.41
N GLN A 96 -3.05 -4.51 -10.62
CA GLN A 96 -2.73 -5.84 -11.12
C GLN A 96 -3.83 -6.40 -12.04
N LEU A 97 -5.09 -6.27 -11.65
CA LEU A 97 -6.22 -6.75 -12.47
C LEU A 97 -6.32 -5.96 -13.78
N ALA A 98 -6.30 -4.64 -13.70
CA ALA A 98 -6.38 -3.76 -14.87
C ALA A 98 -5.21 -3.98 -15.83
N ALA A 99 -3.98 -4.17 -15.31
CA ALA A 99 -2.82 -4.46 -16.14
C ALA A 99 -2.98 -5.77 -16.94
N LYS A 100 -3.56 -6.82 -16.34
CA LYS A 100 -3.85 -8.08 -17.06
C LYS A 100 -4.87 -7.86 -18.18
N VAL A 101 -5.96 -7.13 -17.91
CA VAL A 101 -7.00 -6.82 -18.90
C VAL A 101 -6.43 -5.97 -20.04
N ILE A 102 -5.66 -4.92 -19.72
CA ILE A 102 -4.99 -4.06 -20.71
C ILE A 102 -4.04 -4.89 -21.57
N THR A 103 -3.26 -5.78 -20.97
CA THR A 103 -2.34 -6.67 -21.70
C THR A 103 -3.09 -7.51 -22.72
N VAL A 104 -4.18 -8.16 -22.31
CA VAL A 104 -5.01 -8.96 -23.22
C VAL A 104 -5.56 -8.10 -24.34
N ALA A 105 -6.10 -6.92 -24.04
CA ALA A 105 -6.65 -6.00 -25.05
C ALA A 105 -5.60 -5.55 -26.08
N LEU A 106 -4.40 -5.18 -25.61
CA LEU A 106 -3.29 -4.76 -26.48
C LEU A 106 -2.70 -5.91 -27.28
N LEU A 107 -2.74 -7.14 -26.80
CA LEU A 107 -2.33 -8.32 -27.55
C LEU A 107 -3.36 -8.71 -28.61
N LEU A 108 -4.64 -8.52 -28.33
CA LEU A 108 -5.71 -8.87 -29.26
C LEU A 108 -5.88 -7.88 -30.41
N HIS A 109 -5.54 -6.59 -30.24
CA HIS A 109 -5.89 -5.57 -31.22
C HIS A 109 -5.36 -5.86 -32.64
N PRO A 110 -4.11 -6.29 -32.92
CA PRO A 110 -3.70 -6.61 -34.28
C PRO A 110 -4.29 -7.93 -34.79
N LEU A 111 -4.62 -8.87 -33.88
CA LEU A 111 -5.33 -10.10 -34.26
C LEU A 111 -6.75 -9.79 -34.72
N ILE A 112 -7.46 -8.88 -34.03
CA ILE A 112 -8.79 -8.41 -34.44
C ILE A 112 -8.73 -7.71 -35.81
N TYR A 113 -7.64 -7.02 -36.11
CA TYR A 113 -7.45 -6.36 -37.39
C TYR A 113 -7.37 -7.34 -38.57
N VAL A 114 -6.82 -8.54 -38.40
CA VAL A 114 -6.71 -9.60 -39.39
C VAL A 114 -7.86 -10.62 -39.30
N LEU A 115 -8.72 -10.54 -38.28
CA LEU A 115 -9.77 -11.51 -38.04
C LEU A 115 -10.73 -11.75 -39.23
N PRO A 116 -11.20 -10.73 -39.99
CA PRO A 116 -12.05 -10.98 -41.14
C PRO A 116 -11.37 -11.86 -42.18
N LEU A 117 -10.08 -11.64 -42.42
CA LEU A 117 -9.29 -12.39 -43.39
C LEU A 117 -9.06 -13.85 -42.92
N LEU A 118 -8.99 -14.08 -41.60
CA LEU A 118 -8.83 -15.42 -41.05
C LEU A 118 -9.97 -16.37 -41.40
N PHE A 119 -11.20 -15.86 -41.55
CA PHE A 119 -12.38 -16.65 -41.95
C PHE A 119 -12.54 -16.81 -43.47
N SER A 120 -11.99 -15.90 -44.29
CA SER A 120 -12.09 -15.96 -45.74
C SER A 120 -10.85 -16.59 -46.39
N ASP A 121 -9.65 -16.27 -45.89
CA ASP A 121 -8.37 -16.77 -46.39
C ASP A 121 -7.34 -16.82 -45.21
N PRO A 122 -7.25 -17.97 -44.52
CA PRO A 122 -6.34 -18.12 -43.35
C PRO A 122 -4.85 -17.93 -43.71
N LEU A 123 -4.43 -18.30 -44.92
CA LEU A 123 -3.03 -18.13 -45.35
C LEU A 123 -2.70 -16.64 -45.50
N ALA A 124 -3.54 -15.90 -46.20
CA ALA A 124 -3.39 -14.45 -46.40
C ALA A 124 -3.46 -13.71 -45.06
N ALA A 125 -4.27 -14.18 -44.07
CA ALA A 125 -4.30 -13.63 -42.71
C ALA A 125 -2.95 -13.82 -41.98
N GLY A 126 -2.35 -15.01 -42.12
CA GLY A 126 -1.02 -15.32 -41.57
C GLY A 126 0.09 -14.47 -42.21
N GLU A 127 0.12 -14.39 -43.52
CA GLU A 127 1.06 -13.56 -44.28
C GLU A 127 0.97 -12.08 -43.90
N ARG A 128 -0.26 -11.58 -43.74
CA ARG A 128 -0.50 -10.19 -43.33
C ARG A 128 0.00 -9.94 -41.90
N LEU A 129 -0.25 -10.85 -40.95
CA LEU A 129 0.24 -10.73 -39.59
C LEU A 129 1.78 -10.75 -39.55
N ILE A 130 2.41 -11.70 -40.25
CA ILE A 130 3.87 -11.78 -40.34
C ILE A 130 4.43 -10.52 -41.02
N GLY A 131 3.78 -10.04 -42.06
CA GLY A 131 4.15 -8.80 -42.74
C GLY A 131 4.07 -7.57 -41.82
N MET A 132 3.06 -7.49 -40.96
CA MET A 132 2.97 -6.44 -39.93
C MET A 132 4.10 -6.53 -38.91
N LEU A 133 4.45 -7.72 -38.45
CA LEU A 133 5.53 -7.92 -37.47
C LEU A 133 6.91 -7.60 -38.07
N GLY A 134 7.13 -7.87 -39.36
CA GLY A 134 8.39 -7.60 -40.06
C GLY A 134 8.51 -6.19 -40.66
N ASN A 135 7.44 -5.40 -40.70
CA ASN A 135 7.47 -4.08 -41.31
C ASN A 135 8.03 -3.04 -40.31
N GLY A 136 9.09 -2.34 -40.72
CA GLY A 136 9.74 -1.31 -39.92
C GLY A 136 8.81 -0.18 -39.44
N ALA A 137 7.72 0.12 -40.19
CA ALA A 137 6.74 1.10 -39.73
C ALA A 137 6.03 0.69 -38.44
N PHE A 138 5.87 -0.61 -38.18
CA PHE A 138 5.26 -1.13 -36.95
C PHE A 138 6.29 -1.51 -35.86
N ALA A 139 7.59 -1.28 -36.09
CA ALA A 139 8.65 -1.72 -35.17
C ALA A 139 8.45 -1.22 -33.74
N SER A 140 7.99 0.01 -33.54
CA SER A 140 7.68 0.55 -32.18
C SER A 140 6.50 -0.16 -31.52
N GLY A 141 5.51 -0.60 -32.26
CA GLY A 141 4.39 -1.40 -31.75
C GLY A 141 4.84 -2.80 -31.35
N VAL A 142 5.68 -3.45 -32.17
CA VAL A 142 6.28 -4.76 -31.86
C VAL A 142 7.17 -4.67 -30.63
N LEU A 143 7.98 -3.62 -30.51
CA LEU A 143 8.78 -3.34 -29.32
C LEU A 143 7.91 -3.14 -28.08
N ALA A 144 6.84 -2.33 -28.19
CA ALA A 144 5.89 -2.13 -27.09
C ALA A 144 5.25 -3.46 -26.65
N TRP A 145 4.90 -4.34 -27.58
CA TRP A 145 4.42 -5.68 -27.30
C TRP A 145 5.43 -6.55 -26.54
N ALA A 146 6.66 -6.58 -27.00
CA ALA A 146 7.72 -7.35 -26.36
C ALA A 146 7.94 -6.88 -24.91
N ILE A 147 7.97 -5.55 -24.69
CA ILE A 147 8.10 -4.95 -23.36
C ILE A 147 6.88 -5.28 -22.49
N LEU A 148 5.66 -5.14 -23.03
CA LEU A 148 4.42 -5.44 -22.32
C LEU A 148 4.36 -6.90 -21.84
N LEU A 149 4.70 -7.84 -22.71
CA LEU A 149 4.80 -9.26 -22.36
C LEU A 149 5.85 -9.53 -21.30
N GLY A 150 7.02 -8.91 -21.41
CA GLY A 150 8.08 -8.99 -20.40
C GLY A 150 7.65 -8.46 -19.06
N LEU A 151 7.01 -7.28 -19.02
CA LEU A 151 6.52 -6.66 -17.78
C LEU A 151 5.43 -7.50 -17.10
N THR A 152 4.42 -7.94 -17.89
CA THR A 152 3.32 -8.73 -17.34
C THR A 152 3.80 -10.13 -16.95
N GLY A 153 4.62 -10.76 -17.78
CA GLY A 153 5.19 -12.08 -17.49
C GLY A 153 6.05 -12.08 -16.24
N THR A 154 6.97 -11.12 -16.09
CA THR A 154 7.81 -11.00 -14.88
C THR A 154 7.01 -10.62 -13.64
N ALA A 155 5.89 -9.89 -13.79
CA ALA A 155 5.01 -9.60 -12.66
C ALA A 155 4.22 -10.84 -12.21
N ILE A 156 3.68 -11.64 -13.15
CA ILE A 156 2.96 -12.89 -12.82
C ILE A 156 3.91 -13.93 -12.23
N LEU A 157 5.12 -14.04 -12.76
CA LEU A 157 6.11 -15.02 -12.34
C LEU A 157 7.02 -14.51 -11.20
N ARG A 158 6.67 -13.38 -10.57
CA ARG A 158 7.53 -12.66 -9.63
C ARG A 158 8.13 -13.58 -8.55
N ASN A 159 7.29 -14.43 -7.96
CA ASN A 159 7.70 -15.33 -6.85
C ASN A 159 8.60 -16.48 -7.30
N TRP A 160 8.68 -16.75 -8.61
CA TRP A 160 9.54 -17.78 -9.20
C TRP A 160 10.88 -17.22 -9.71
N LEU A 161 11.00 -15.89 -9.81
CA LEU A 161 12.20 -15.24 -10.33
C LEU A 161 13.24 -15.07 -9.22
N PRO A 162 14.48 -15.54 -9.41
CA PRO A 162 15.59 -15.36 -8.46
C PRO A 162 16.18 -13.94 -8.56
N VAL A 163 15.35 -12.92 -8.52
CA VAL A 163 15.74 -11.50 -8.66
C VAL A 163 15.30 -10.75 -7.41
N PRO A 164 16.16 -9.92 -6.76
CA PRO A 164 15.77 -9.09 -5.64
C PRO A 164 14.60 -8.17 -6.01
N TYR A 165 13.70 -7.93 -5.04
CA TYR A 165 12.49 -7.11 -5.24
C TYR A 165 12.84 -5.70 -5.76
N GLU A 166 13.88 -5.11 -5.24
CA GLU A 166 14.36 -3.77 -5.60
C GLU A 166 14.75 -3.69 -7.08
N THR A 167 15.48 -4.70 -7.56
CA THR A 167 15.90 -4.80 -8.96
C THR A 167 14.71 -5.01 -9.88
N TRP A 168 13.80 -5.90 -9.50
CA TRP A 168 12.56 -6.14 -10.25
C TRP A 168 11.70 -4.88 -10.31
N ARG A 169 11.51 -4.18 -9.21
CA ARG A 169 10.72 -2.94 -9.15
C ARG A 169 11.31 -1.84 -10.04
N LEU A 170 12.63 -1.68 -10.04
CA LEU A 170 13.31 -0.71 -10.91
C LEU A 170 13.14 -1.09 -12.39
N SER A 171 13.39 -2.35 -12.74
CA SER A 171 13.23 -2.83 -14.12
C SER A 171 11.80 -2.73 -14.61
N HIS A 172 10.80 -3.01 -13.75
CA HIS A 172 9.39 -2.84 -14.05
C HIS A 172 9.05 -1.37 -14.33
N GLY A 173 9.51 -0.44 -13.50
CA GLY A 173 9.29 0.99 -13.70
C GLY A 173 9.94 1.52 -14.99
N LEU A 174 11.21 1.19 -15.24
CA LEU A 174 11.92 1.59 -16.46
C LEU A 174 11.27 0.97 -17.72
N GLY A 175 10.88 -0.30 -17.64
CA GLY A 175 10.16 -0.98 -18.70
C GLY A 175 8.79 -0.35 -18.98
N ALA A 176 8.05 0.07 -17.94
CA ALA A 176 6.79 0.79 -18.09
C ALA A 176 6.99 2.14 -18.83
N ALA A 177 8.04 2.90 -18.49
CA ALA A 177 8.38 4.12 -19.21
C ALA A 177 8.72 3.85 -20.69
N ALA A 178 9.54 2.83 -20.95
CA ALA A 178 9.89 2.43 -22.31
C ALA A 178 8.65 1.97 -23.11
N LEU A 179 7.74 1.22 -22.48
CA LEU A 179 6.44 0.83 -23.05
C LEU A 179 5.59 2.05 -23.41
N ALA A 180 5.48 3.02 -22.50
CA ALA A 180 4.69 4.24 -22.75
C ALA A 180 5.27 5.05 -23.92
N ILE A 181 6.59 5.17 -24.03
CA ILE A 181 7.29 5.87 -25.13
C ILE A 181 7.12 5.11 -26.45
N ALA A 182 7.32 3.80 -26.47
CA ALA A 182 7.17 3.00 -27.67
C ALA A 182 5.71 2.98 -28.17
N GLY A 183 4.75 2.85 -27.24
CA GLY A 183 3.32 2.93 -27.54
C GLY A 183 2.89 4.30 -28.04
N PHE A 184 3.41 5.38 -27.48
CA PHE A 184 3.22 6.75 -27.95
C PHE A 184 3.71 6.91 -29.40
N HIS A 185 4.96 6.52 -29.68
CA HIS A 185 5.52 6.58 -31.02
C HIS A 185 4.68 5.78 -32.02
N HIS A 186 4.27 4.56 -31.65
CA HIS A 186 3.39 3.73 -32.47
C HIS A 186 2.05 4.43 -32.75
N ALA A 187 1.40 4.99 -31.73
CA ALA A 187 0.09 5.63 -31.86
C ALA A 187 0.11 6.86 -32.79
N ILE A 188 1.18 7.67 -32.74
CA ILE A 188 1.29 8.89 -33.59
C ILE A 188 1.86 8.62 -34.97
N SER A 189 2.60 7.52 -35.19
CA SER A 189 3.25 7.22 -36.48
C SER A 189 2.38 6.38 -37.39
N VAL A 190 1.67 5.38 -36.86
CA VAL A 190 0.92 4.39 -37.69
C VAL A 190 -0.51 4.14 -37.17
N GLY A 191 -0.92 4.79 -36.09
CA GLY A 191 -2.30 4.68 -35.62
C GLY A 191 -3.33 5.14 -36.63
N SER A 192 -4.49 4.52 -36.69
CA SER A 192 -5.58 4.86 -37.62
C SER A 192 -6.04 6.33 -37.52
N PHE A 193 -5.74 7.00 -36.41
CA PHE A 193 -6.09 8.40 -36.13
C PHE A 193 -4.84 9.28 -35.95
N SER A 194 -3.67 8.82 -36.41
CA SER A 194 -2.39 9.53 -36.26
C SER A 194 -2.35 10.91 -36.92
N ALA A 195 -3.13 11.10 -37.96
CA ALA A 195 -3.22 12.39 -38.70
C ALA A 195 -4.00 13.48 -37.91
N ALA A 196 -4.82 13.10 -36.91
CA ALA A 196 -5.60 14.06 -36.14
C ALA A 196 -4.71 14.75 -35.06
N ILE A 197 -4.51 16.05 -35.21
CA ILE A 197 -3.68 16.86 -34.30
C ILE A 197 -4.17 16.78 -32.83
N THR A 198 -5.48 16.74 -32.65
CA THR A 198 -6.13 16.59 -31.33
C THR A 198 -5.76 15.28 -30.65
N MET A 199 -5.65 14.19 -31.41
CA MET A 199 -5.23 12.88 -30.92
C MET A 199 -3.77 12.87 -30.50
N ALA A 200 -2.89 13.47 -31.30
CA ALA A 200 -1.48 13.61 -30.95
C ALA A 200 -1.30 14.45 -29.67
N GLN A 201 -2.05 15.54 -29.51
CA GLN A 201 -2.05 16.36 -28.30
C GLN A 201 -2.52 15.57 -27.07
N LEU A 202 -3.59 14.77 -27.20
CA LEU A 202 -4.05 13.88 -26.11
C LEU A 202 -2.94 12.94 -25.66
N TRP A 203 -2.28 12.27 -26.60
CA TRP A 203 -1.19 11.33 -26.27
C TRP A 203 0.02 12.02 -25.64
N ILE A 204 0.39 13.21 -26.10
CA ILE A 204 1.46 14.02 -25.49
C ILE A 204 1.11 14.31 -24.02
N VAL A 205 -0.12 14.73 -23.74
CA VAL A 205 -0.56 15.03 -22.37
C VAL A 205 -0.57 13.77 -21.51
N MET A 206 -1.19 12.68 -21.98
CA MET A 206 -1.33 11.45 -21.19
C MET A 206 0.03 10.79 -20.88
N VAL A 207 0.88 10.64 -21.90
CA VAL A 207 2.22 10.05 -21.72
C VAL A 207 3.14 11.01 -20.96
N GLY A 208 3.04 12.31 -21.23
CA GLY A 208 3.77 13.33 -20.48
C GLY A 208 3.45 13.30 -18.98
N LEU A 209 2.17 13.18 -18.61
CA LEU A 209 1.75 13.00 -17.21
C LEU A 209 2.27 11.68 -16.63
N ALA A 210 2.17 10.58 -17.34
CA ALA A 210 2.68 9.28 -16.89
C ALA A 210 4.19 9.32 -16.61
N LEU A 211 4.98 9.87 -17.53
CA LEU A 211 6.43 10.05 -17.35
C LEU A 211 6.74 11.07 -16.25
N GLY A 212 5.95 12.15 -16.14
CA GLY A 212 6.06 13.13 -15.06
C GLY A 212 5.87 12.51 -13.68
N ILE A 213 4.90 11.58 -13.53
CA ILE A 213 4.71 10.80 -12.30
C ILE A 213 5.95 9.94 -12.00
N MET A 214 6.53 9.31 -13.01
CA MET A 214 7.77 8.55 -12.83
C MET A 214 8.92 9.45 -12.35
N VAL A 215 9.13 10.60 -12.98
CA VAL A 215 10.14 11.58 -12.54
C VAL A 215 9.88 12.01 -11.09
N TYR A 216 8.62 12.27 -10.74
CA TYR A 216 8.25 12.61 -9.37
C TYR A 216 8.62 11.47 -8.39
N LEU A 217 8.22 10.24 -8.67
CA LEU A 217 8.40 9.11 -7.77
C LEU A 217 9.86 8.66 -7.64
N TYR A 218 10.64 8.75 -8.72
CA TYR A 218 12.01 8.22 -8.77
C TYR A 218 13.10 9.27 -8.52
N LEU A 219 12.79 10.57 -8.69
CA LEU A 219 13.76 11.65 -8.53
C LEU A 219 13.31 12.69 -7.51
N VAL A 220 12.12 13.30 -7.70
CA VAL A 220 11.68 14.43 -6.87
C VAL A 220 11.36 13.97 -5.44
N LYS A 221 10.61 12.92 -5.29
CA LYS A 221 10.22 12.38 -3.98
C LYS A 221 11.41 11.87 -3.16
N PRO A 222 12.34 11.05 -3.69
CA PRO A 222 13.56 10.69 -2.98
C PRO A 222 14.42 11.90 -2.61
N TRP A 223 14.50 12.90 -3.49
CA TRP A 223 15.19 14.15 -3.17
C TRP A 223 14.54 14.87 -1.99
N GLN A 224 13.20 14.99 -1.96
CA GLN A 224 12.47 15.57 -0.83
C GLN A 224 12.71 14.79 0.47
N LEU A 225 12.71 13.47 0.43
CA LEU A 225 13.00 12.60 1.57
C LEU A 225 14.43 12.80 2.07
N SER A 226 15.42 12.95 1.18
CA SER A 226 16.81 13.20 1.53
C SER A 226 17.03 14.47 2.35
N GLN A 227 16.13 15.46 2.21
CA GLN A 227 16.14 16.72 2.97
C GLN A 227 15.58 16.57 4.40
N ARG A 228 14.94 15.45 4.72
CA ARG A 228 14.26 15.19 6.01
C ARG A 228 14.70 13.86 6.63
N PRO A 229 16.02 13.67 6.90
CA PRO A 229 16.51 12.43 7.47
C PRO A 229 16.03 12.24 8.90
N TYR A 230 15.75 10.99 9.25
CA TYR A 230 15.62 10.49 10.60
C TYR A 230 16.90 9.72 10.97
N TYR A 231 17.06 9.43 12.26
CA TYR A 231 18.14 8.60 12.75
C TYR A 231 17.61 7.53 13.67
N VAL A 232 18.21 6.36 13.60
CA VAL A 232 17.97 5.27 14.55
C VAL A 232 18.43 5.73 15.92
N SER A 233 17.53 5.87 16.88
CA SER A 233 17.85 6.23 18.28
C SER A 233 17.94 5.02 19.18
N HIS A 234 17.19 3.97 18.86
CA HIS A 234 17.14 2.75 19.66
C HIS A 234 16.75 1.56 18.79
N VAL A 235 17.41 0.42 19.04
CA VAL A 235 17.04 -0.90 18.51
C VAL A 235 17.06 -1.88 19.66
N SER A 236 15.99 -2.61 19.87
CA SER A 236 15.89 -3.63 20.90
C SER A 236 15.09 -4.83 20.42
N ARG A 237 15.43 -6.01 20.94
CA ARG A 237 14.60 -7.20 20.77
C ARG A 237 13.44 -7.13 21.76
N VAL A 238 12.21 -7.13 21.28
CA VAL A 238 10.99 -6.96 22.09
C VAL A 238 10.21 -8.24 22.29
N ALA A 239 10.47 -9.24 21.45
CA ALA A 239 9.95 -10.60 21.59
C ALA A 239 10.82 -11.54 20.74
N ASP A 240 10.58 -12.82 20.78
CA ASP A 240 11.35 -13.78 19.99
C ASP A 240 11.11 -13.57 18.49
N GLY A 241 12.21 -13.34 17.74
CA GLY A 241 12.16 -12.97 16.31
C GLY A 241 11.50 -11.63 16.03
N MET A 242 11.41 -10.71 17.01
CA MET A 242 10.82 -9.38 16.82
C MET A 242 11.68 -8.27 17.38
N TRP A 243 11.88 -7.22 16.57
CA TRP A 243 12.67 -6.03 16.89
C TRP A 243 11.81 -4.79 16.98
N SER A 244 12.13 -3.93 17.94
CA SER A 244 11.63 -2.56 18.00
C SER A 244 12.70 -1.61 17.50
N VAL A 245 12.35 -0.74 16.56
CA VAL A 245 13.21 0.31 16.04
C VAL A 245 12.56 1.66 16.31
N THR A 246 13.30 2.56 16.94
CA THR A 246 12.87 3.93 17.23
C THR A 246 13.65 4.91 16.38
N LEU A 247 12.95 5.80 15.68
CA LEU A 247 13.51 6.82 14.81
C LEU A 247 13.20 8.22 15.33
N TRP A 248 14.21 9.11 15.31
CA TRP A 248 14.10 10.53 15.63
C TRP A 248 14.52 11.40 14.44
N PRO A 249 13.87 12.54 14.19
CA PRO A 249 14.28 13.47 13.13
C PRO A 249 15.62 14.14 13.49
N ALA A 250 16.43 14.37 12.45
CA ALA A 250 17.78 14.90 12.57
C ALA A 250 17.90 16.20 13.41
N LYS A 251 16.90 17.05 13.37
CA LYS A 251 16.94 18.37 14.00
C LYS A 251 16.55 18.40 15.48
N LEU A 252 16.15 17.25 16.05
CA LEU A 252 15.71 17.15 17.43
C LEU A 252 16.59 16.22 18.27
N GLN A 253 17.72 15.75 17.71
CA GLN A 253 18.70 15.02 18.52
C GLN A 253 19.38 15.98 19.51
N PRO A 254 19.46 15.67 20.81
CA PRO A 254 20.17 16.48 21.80
C PRO A 254 21.70 16.35 21.70
N ILE A 255 22.23 15.91 20.57
CA ILE A 255 23.69 15.82 20.34
C ILE A 255 24.15 17.21 19.94
N GLY A 256 24.72 17.94 20.92
CA GLY A 256 25.40 19.20 20.70
C GLY A 256 26.41 19.07 19.58
N VAL A 257 26.40 20.07 18.71
CA VAL A 257 27.33 20.49 17.66
C VAL A 257 26.74 20.40 16.25
N PHE A 258 26.68 21.59 15.63
CA PHE A 258 26.33 21.90 14.22
C PHE A 258 24.86 21.94 13.80
N THR A 259 24.11 22.92 14.31
CA THR A 259 22.91 23.43 13.61
C THR A 259 22.90 24.96 13.51
N ARG A 260 23.88 25.53 12.84
CA ARG A 260 23.79 26.96 12.42
C ARG A 260 23.43 27.00 10.93
N GLY A 261 22.24 27.50 10.59
CA GLY A 261 21.94 28.04 9.27
C GLY A 261 20.92 27.35 8.37
N LEU A 262 19.99 26.50 8.87
CA LEU A 262 18.91 25.96 8.03
C LEU A 262 17.54 26.53 8.44
N PRO A 263 16.65 26.87 7.45
CA PRO A 263 15.38 27.55 7.74
C PRO A 263 14.43 26.68 8.60
N SER A 264 13.76 27.33 9.55
CA SER A 264 12.89 26.77 10.58
C SER A 264 11.66 25.97 10.09
N LYS A 265 11.39 25.95 8.79
CA LYS A 265 10.23 25.23 8.19
C LYS A 265 10.36 23.71 8.10
N ILE A 266 11.51 23.14 8.43
CA ILE A 266 11.77 21.69 8.28
C ILE A 266 11.57 20.91 9.59
N THR A 267 11.16 21.55 10.66
CA THR A 267 10.99 20.96 12.00
C THR A 267 9.61 20.38 12.27
N GLN A 268 8.68 20.39 11.33
CA GLN A 268 7.37 19.77 11.54
C GLN A 268 7.48 18.23 11.49
N ALA A 269 7.15 17.61 12.60
CA ALA A 269 6.94 16.17 12.68
C ALA A 269 5.89 15.74 11.62
N ILE A 270 6.16 14.66 10.92
CA ILE A 270 5.20 14.09 9.96
C ILE A 270 3.91 13.75 10.72
N PRO A 271 2.76 14.37 10.42
CA PRO A 271 1.50 14.01 11.06
C PRO A 271 1.05 12.63 10.57
N PHE A 272 0.53 11.82 11.48
CA PHE A 272 -0.06 10.52 11.17
C PHE A 272 -1.21 10.21 12.13
N GLU A 273 -2.06 9.28 11.74
CA GLU A 273 -3.11 8.71 12.59
C GLU A 273 -2.68 7.33 13.10
N ALA A 274 -3.15 6.98 14.30
CA ALA A 274 -2.91 5.66 14.86
C ALA A 274 -3.44 4.55 13.93
N GLY A 275 -2.63 3.52 13.74
CA GLY A 275 -2.92 2.41 12.84
C GLY A 275 -2.34 2.56 11.43
N GLN A 276 -1.82 3.73 11.03
CA GLN A 276 -1.17 3.93 9.75
C GLN A 276 0.23 3.28 9.69
N PHE A 277 0.72 3.08 8.48
CA PHE A 277 2.07 2.60 8.20
C PHE A 277 2.89 3.61 7.38
N ALA A 278 4.18 3.37 7.27
CA ALA A 278 5.07 4.15 6.42
C ALA A 278 6.05 3.23 5.69
N TRP A 279 6.54 3.68 4.54
CA TRP A 279 7.70 3.06 3.91
C TRP A 279 8.96 3.61 4.55
N VAL A 280 9.77 2.72 5.08
CA VAL A 280 10.95 3.07 5.86
C VAL A 280 12.19 2.48 5.22
N SER A 281 13.19 3.31 4.95
CA SER A 281 14.52 2.93 4.53
C SER A 281 15.51 3.23 5.64
N ILE A 282 16.34 2.24 6.06
CA ILE A 282 17.33 2.38 7.14
C ILE A 282 18.69 2.02 6.58
N GLY A 283 19.67 2.93 6.75
CA GLY A 283 21.05 2.70 6.33
C GLY A 283 21.31 2.84 4.82
N ALA A 284 20.29 3.12 4.03
CA ALA A 284 20.39 3.28 2.58
C ALA A 284 19.94 4.68 2.14
N SER A 285 20.33 5.08 0.93
CA SER A 285 19.86 6.31 0.30
C SER A 285 18.37 6.18 -0.09
N PRO A 286 17.56 7.25 -0.02
CA PRO A 286 16.18 7.23 -0.48
C PRO A 286 16.03 7.03 -2.00
N PHE A 287 17.15 7.15 -2.75
CA PHE A 287 17.22 6.83 -4.19
C PHE A 287 17.42 5.34 -4.47
N ILE A 288 17.70 4.54 -3.43
CA ILE A 288 17.80 3.09 -3.52
C ILE A 288 16.49 2.51 -3.02
N PHE A 289 15.89 1.62 -3.79
CA PHE A 289 14.54 1.05 -3.51
C PHE A 289 14.56 -0.02 -2.42
N SER A 290 15.21 0.26 -1.29
CA SER A 290 15.31 -0.63 -0.12
C SER A 290 14.36 -0.25 1.00
N ASP A 291 13.23 0.33 0.65
CA ASP A 291 12.19 0.76 1.59
C ASP A 291 11.22 -0.39 1.90
N HIS A 292 10.85 -0.52 3.18
CA HIS A 292 9.94 -1.55 3.69
C HIS A 292 8.66 -0.92 4.26
N PRO A 293 7.48 -1.49 3.97
CA PRO A 293 6.24 -1.03 4.59
C PRO A 293 6.19 -1.51 6.04
N LEU A 294 6.18 -0.57 6.98
CA LEU A 294 6.20 -0.85 8.41
C LEU A 294 5.07 -0.11 9.10
N SER A 295 4.24 -0.83 9.86
CA SER A 295 3.18 -0.22 10.66
C SER A 295 3.79 0.63 11.78
N ILE A 296 3.31 1.86 11.90
CA ILE A 296 3.71 2.78 12.97
C ILE A 296 3.13 2.26 14.28
N THR A 297 4.01 1.99 15.25
CA THR A 297 3.63 1.41 16.54
C THR A 297 3.50 2.47 17.64
N SER A 298 4.15 3.64 17.49
CA SER A 298 3.99 4.79 18.39
C SER A 298 2.60 5.42 18.26
N ALA A 299 2.13 6.10 19.30
CA ALA A 299 0.94 6.93 19.23
C ALA A 299 1.23 8.25 18.46
N PRO A 300 0.22 8.88 17.83
CA PRO A 300 0.37 10.23 17.25
C PRO A 300 0.88 11.29 18.24
N GLY A 301 0.55 11.13 19.53
CA GLY A 301 1.05 11.99 20.61
C GLY A 301 2.55 11.85 20.90
N ASP A 302 3.19 10.77 20.48
CA ASP A 302 4.63 10.53 20.65
C ASP A 302 5.51 11.29 19.64
N ARG A 303 4.88 12.02 18.68
CA ARG A 303 5.63 12.80 17.70
C ARG A 303 6.61 13.76 18.36
N PRO A 304 7.80 13.94 17.79
CA PRO A 304 8.24 13.56 16.44
C PRO A 304 8.89 12.17 16.34
N ARG A 305 8.80 11.36 17.38
CA ARG A 305 9.36 10.00 17.45
C ARG A 305 8.47 9.02 16.68
N PHE A 306 9.09 8.16 15.88
CA PHE A 306 8.44 7.00 15.27
C PHE A 306 9.00 5.71 15.86
N ARG A 307 8.11 4.78 16.22
CA ARG A 307 8.47 3.43 16.63
C ARG A 307 7.83 2.43 15.70
N PHE A 308 8.60 1.40 15.36
CA PHE A 308 8.18 0.29 14.52
C PHE A 308 8.50 -1.03 15.21
N VAL A 309 7.61 -2.02 15.10
CA VAL A 309 7.88 -3.41 15.49
C VAL A 309 7.97 -4.23 14.22
N ILE A 310 9.08 -4.97 14.08
CA ILE A 310 9.47 -5.63 12.83
C ILE A 310 9.77 -7.10 13.14
N LYS A 311 9.10 -8.01 12.43
CA LYS A 311 9.36 -9.46 12.52
C LYS A 311 10.54 -9.86 11.64
N GLU A 312 11.39 -10.74 12.13
CA GLU A 312 12.47 -11.34 11.34
C GLU A 312 11.91 -12.28 10.25
N LEU A 313 11.90 -11.82 9.01
CA LEU A 313 11.43 -12.60 7.85
C LEU A 313 12.50 -12.73 6.76
N GLY A 314 13.15 -11.63 6.39
CA GLY A 314 14.16 -11.53 5.34
C GLY A 314 15.49 -10.97 5.84
N ASP A 315 16.43 -10.75 4.94
CA ASP A 315 17.80 -10.32 5.27
C ASP A 315 17.84 -8.97 5.98
N PHE A 316 17.02 -8.01 5.54
CA PHE A 316 16.90 -6.70 6.21
C PHE A 316 16.48 -6.88 7.67
N SER A 317 15.37 -7.56 7.94
CA SER A 317 14.83 -7.70 9.30
C SER A 317 15.74 -8.51 10.23
N LYS A 318 16.48 -9.49 9.70
CA LYS A 318 17.51 -10.23 10.45
C LYS A 318 18.74 -9.38 10.77
N SER A 319 19.01 -8.34 9.99
CA SER A 319 20.17 -7.45 10.19
C SER A 319 19.91 -6.34 11.23
N LEU A 320 18.66 -6.14 11.68
CA LEU A 320 18.26 -5.03 12.55
C LEU A 320 19.09 -4.93 13.84
N GLY A 321 19.39 -6.06 14.49
CA GLY A 321 20.21 -6.09 15.69
C GLY A 321 21.66 -5.62 15.51
N LYS A 322 22.13 -5.49 14.26
CA LYS A 322 23.47 -5.01 13.92
C LYS A 322 23.48 -3.55 13.49
N ILE A 323 22.32 -2.90 13.38
CA ILE A 323 22.20 -1.50 12.94
C ILE A 323 22.68 -0.59 14.07
N PRO A 324 23.73 0.23 13.84
CA PRO A 324 24.21 1.16 14.84
C PRO A 324 23.19 2.28 15.12
N VAL A 325 23.12 2.71 16.38
CA VAL A 325 22.46 3.97 16.74
C VAL A 325 23.13 5.13 15.98
N GLY A 326 22.33 6.07 15.49
CA GLY A 326 22.81 7.14 14.62
C GLY A 326 22.75 6.82 13.13
N THR A 327 22.39 5.59 12.73
CA THR A 327 22.18 5.24 11.32
C THR A 327 21.05 6.08 10.72
N ARG A 328 21.27 6.63 9.53
CA ARG A 328 20.24 7.43 8.82
C ARG A 328 19.09 6.55 8.37
N ALA A 329 17.88 7.10 8.48
CA ALA A 329 16.67 6.50 7.99
C ALA A 329 15.80 7.54 7.28
N TYR A 330 14.91 7.08 6.41
CA TYR A 330 13.99 7.93 5.68
C TYR A 330 12.59 7.35 5.79
N ILE A 331 11.59 8.21 6.02
CA ILE A 331 10.19 7.84 6.21
C ILE A 331 9.37 8.46 5.09
N ASP A 332 8.80 7.63 4.25
CA ASP A 332 7.82 7.99 3.23
C ASP A 332 6.43 7.58 3.71
N GLY A 333 5.59 8.53 4.01
CA GLY A 333 4.27 8.31 4.55
C GLY A 333 3.74 9.53 5.30
N PRO A 334 2.63 9.35 6.06
CA PRO A 334 1.96 8.08 6.37
C PRO A 334 1.07 7.57 5.25
N TYR A 335 0.74 6.28 5.31
CA TYR A 335 -0.18 5.59 4.42
C TYR A 335 -1.12 4.70 5.24
N GLY A 336 -2.18 4.21 4.60
CA GLY A 336 -3.13 3.26 5.18
C GLY A 336 -4.41 3.91 5.67
N THR A 337 -5.46 3.09 5.69
CA THR A 337 -6.84 3.44 6.08
C THR A 337 -7.27 2.73 7.35
N PHE A 338 -6.36 2.02 8.00
CA PHE A 338 -6.59 1.25 9.23
C PHE A 338 -6.63 2.18 10.46
N THR A 339 -7.54 3.16 10.45
CA THR A 339 -7.66 4.19 11.49
C THR A 339 -9.07 4.27 12.04
N LEU A 340 -9.21 4.69 13.30
CA LEU A 340 -10.52 4.82 13.93
C LEU A 340 -11.36 5.90 13.25
N SER A 341 -10.77 7.02 12.90
CA SER A 341 -11.46 8.11 12.18
C SER A 341 -12.10 7.65 10.88
N ARG A 342 -11.38 6.80 10.14
CA ARG A 342 -11.87 6.23 8.89
C ARG A 342 -12.97 5.21 9.11
N ALA A 343 -12.81 4.34 10.11
CA ALA A 343 -13.81 3.35 10.48
C ALA A 343 -15.13 4.01 10.89
N GLU A 344 -15.08 5.06 11.70
CA GLU A 344 -16.25 5.81 12.13
C GLU A 344 -16.89 6.61 10.98
N ALA A 345 -16.09 7.21 10.11
CA ALA A 345 -16.57 7.94 8.93
C ALA A 345 -17.27 7.06 7.88
N ALA A 346 -16.97 5.77 7.84
CA ALA A 346 -17.62 4.81 6.97
C ALA A 346 -19.04 4.42 7.44
N LEU A 347 -19.40 4.73 8.68
CA LEU A 347 -20.70 4.44 9.23
C LEU A 347 -21.71 5.54 8.91
N PRO A 348 -23.02 5.21 8.76
CA PRO A 348 -24.05 6.22 8.60
C PRO A 348 -24.11 7.20 9.78
N SER A 349 -24.46 8.46 9.52
CA SER A 349 -24.58 9.47 10.56
C SER A 349 -25.54 9.05 11.66
N GLY A 350 -25.13 9.22 12.93
CA GLY A 350 -25.94 8.85 14.10
C GLY A 350 -25.85 7.40 14.54
N VAL A 351 -25.09 6.56 13.83
CA VAL A 351 -24.85 5.18 14.25
C VAL A 351 -23.93 5.16 15.47
N ARG A 352 -24.37 4.53 16.53
CA ARG A 352 -23.59 4.40 17.77
C ARG A 352 -22.57 3.29 17.66
N VAL A 353 -21.32 3.56 18.07
CA VAL A 353 -20.27 2.57 18.27
C VAL A 353 -20.17 2.27 19.76
N ARG A 354 -20.49 1.03 20.16
CA ARG A 354 -20.53 0.63 21.56
C ARG A 354 -19.19 0.24 22.14
N GLY A 355 -18.28 -0.27 21.32
CA GLY A 355 -16.95 -0.70 21.74
C GLY A 355 -15.99 -0.87 20.58
N LEU A 356 -14.74 -1.15 20.92
CA LEU A 356 -13.66 -1.40 19.96
C LEU A 356 -13.06 -2.79 20.20
N ALA A 357 -13.04 -3.62 19.21
CA ALA A 357 -12.44 -4.95 19.24
C ALA A 357 -11.23 -5.01 18.33
N PHE A 358 -10.16 -5.60 18.81
CA PHE A 358 -8.90 -5.73 18.09
C PHE A 358 -8.54 -7.21 18.01
N ILE A 359 -8.14 -7.67 16.81
CA ILE A 359 -7.72 -9.06 16.59
C ILE A 359 -6.37 -9.02 15.87
N ALA A 360 -5.33 -9.51 16.55
CA ALA A 360 -3.96 -9.47 16.10
C ALA A 360 -3.38 -10.87 15.91
N GLY A 361 -2.72 -11.11 14.77
CA GLY A 361 -1.89 -12.31 14.55
C GLY A 361 -0.40 -11.95 14.46
N GLY A 362 0.41 -12.41 15.42
CA GLY A 362 1.86 -12.17 15.43
C GLY A 362 2.22 -10.68 15.35
N VAL A 363 3.01 -10.27 14.34
CA VAL A 363 3.42 -8.87 14.14
C VAL A 363 2.26 -7.94 13.75
N GLY A 364 1.09 -8.47 13.39
CA GLY A 364 -0.13 -7.69 13.18
C GLY A 364 -0.59 -6.89 14.39
N ILE A 365 -0.02 -7.14 15.57
CA ILE A 365 -0.19 -6.30 16.76
C ILE A 365 0.37 -4.86 16.57
N ALA A 366 1.29 -4.63 15.62
CA ALA A 366 1.98 -3.36 15.48
C ALA A 366 1.05 -2.16 15.24
N PRO A 367 0.14 -2.13 14.25
CA PRO A 367 -0.81 -1.03 14.07
C PRO A 367 -1.82 -0.96 15.21
N ILE A 368 -2.19 -2.09 15.81
CA ILE A 368 -3.12 -2.17 16.93
C ILE A 368 -2.51 -1.53 18.19
N LEU A 369 -1.21 -1.72 18.47
CA LEU A 369 -0.53 -1.03 19.57
C LEU A 369 -0.58 0.50 19.39
N SER A 370 -0.45 1.01 18.18
CA SER A 370 -0.61 2.43 17.91
C SER A 370 -2.02 2.91 18.29
N LEU A 371 -3.06 2.17 17.85
CA LEU A 371 -4.45 2.48 18.21
C LEU A 371 -4.69 2.43 19.71
N LEU A 372 -4.24 1.39 20.40
CA LEU A 372 -4.41 1.23 21.84
C LEU A 372 -3.71 2.36 22.62
N ARG A 373 -2.48 2.73 22.24
CA ARG A 373 -1.73 3.84 22.85
C ARG A 373 -2.41 5.17 22.65
N ASP A 374 -2.92 5.42 21.45
CA ASP A 374 -3.66 6.64 21.13
C ASP A 374 -4.98 6.70 21.91
N ARG A 375 -5.74 5.60 21.96
CA ARG A 375 -7.00 5.54 22.75
C ARG A 375 -6.74 5.68 24.24
N LYS A 376 -5.64 5.11 24.73
CA LYS A 376 -5.19 5.35 26.12
C LYS A 376 -4.97 6.83 26.39
N ALA A 377 -4.22 7.50 25.52
CA ALA A 377 -3.92 8.93 25.67
C ALA A 377 -5.16 9.81 25.56
N ALA A 378 -6.11 9.45 24.68
CA ALA A 378 -7.37 10.15 24.49
C ALA A 378 -8.40 9.92 25.62
N GLY A 379 -8.13 9.00 26.56
CA GLY A 379 -9.10 8.67 27.61
C GLY A 379 -10.34 7.96 27.09
N GLU A 380 -10.19 7.06 26.11
CA GLU A 380 -11.31 6.34 25.46
C GLU A 380 -12.28 5.74 26.49
N PRO A 381 -13.57 6.14 26.47
CA PRO A 381 -14.54 5.66 27.45
C PRO A 381 -15.21 4.34 27.06
N ARG A 382 -15.14 3.95 25.77
CA ARG A 382 -15.77 2.73 25.28
C ARG A 382 -14.99 1.50 25.72
N PRO A 383 -15.66 0.37 25.98
CA PRO A 383 -15.00 -0.89 26.24
C PRO A 383 -14.13 -1.29 25.06
N MET A 384 -12.96 -1.86 25.39
CA MET A 384 -12.01 -2.35 24.38
C MET A 384 -11.66 -3.80 24.68
N ARG A 385 -11.55 -4.62 23.62
CA ARG A 385 -11.18 -6.05 23.72
C ARG A 385 -10.06 -6.35 22.72
N LEU A 386 -9.08 -7.15 23.14
CA LEU A 386 -8.00 -7.61 22.29
C LEU A 386 -7.92 -9.13 22.31
N LEU A 387 -8.00 -9.74 21.13
CA LEU A 387 -7.65 -11.14 20.89
C LEU A 387 -6.30 -11.19 20.18
N TYR A 388 -5.29 -11.78 20.81
CA TYR A 388 -3.92 -11.75 20.29
C TYR A 388 -3.32 -13.15 20.17
N GLY A 389 -3.17 -13.62 18.92
CA GLY A 389 -2.62 -14.92 18.57
C GLY A 389 -1.15 -14.90 18.23
N ASN A 390 -0.40 -15.87 18.75
CA ASN A 390 1.00 -16.10 18.44
C ASN A 390 1.27 -17.61 18.34
N ARG A 391 2.40 -17.99 17.70
CA ARG A 391 2.80 -19.39 17.68
C ARG A 391 3.27 -19.85 19.07
N VAL A 392 4.16 -19.09 19.69
CA VAL A 392 4.71 -19.36 21.03
C VAL A 392 4.59 -18.15 21.93
N ALA A 393 4.53 -18.35 23.25
CA ALA A 393 4.37 -17.29 24.23
C ALA A 393 5.50 -16.24 24.21
N SER A 394 6.73 -16.65 23.87
CA SER A 394 7.89 -15.75 23.74
C SER A 394 7.79 -14.75 22.60
N GLN A 395 6.82 -14.92 21.67
CA GLN A 395 6.54 -13.99 20.59
C GLN A 395 5.52 -12.91 20.93
N ILE A 396 4.94 -12.93 22.12
CA ILE A 396 3.99 -11.91 22.56
C ILE A 396 4.71 -10.58 22.77
N VAL A 397 4.42 -9.61 21.92
CA VAL A 397 4.96 -8.24 21.99
C VAL A 397 4.16 -7.43 23.01
N ALA A 398 4.84 -6.58 23.79
CA ALA A 398 4.24 -5.62 24.72
C ALA A 398 3.33 -6.27 25.81
N ARG A 399 3.61 -7.50 26.25
CA ARG A 399 2.78 -8.25 27.20
C ARG A 399 2.50 -7.45 28.49
N GLU A 400 3.53 -6.86 29.08
CA GLU A 400 3.42 -6.04 30.29
C GLU A 400 2.60 -4.76 30.07
N GLU A 401 2.80 -4.10 28.91
CA GLU A 401 2.04 -2.90 28.55
C GLU A 401 0.55 -3.21 28.36
N LEU A 402 0.23 -4.33 27.73
CA LEU A 402 -1.15 -4.79 27.55
C LEU A 402 -1.82 -5.12 28.89
N ALA A 403 -1.12 -5.83 29.77
CA ALA A 403 -1.60 -6.13 31.12
C ALA A 403 -1.83 -4.84 31.93
N ALA A 404 -0.93 -3.85 31.81
CA ALA A 404 -1.09 -2.57 32.49
C ALA A 404 -2.27 -1.73 31.92
N LEU A 405 -2.71 -1.97 30.69
CA LEU A 405 -3.91 -1.34 30.14
C LEU A 405 -5.21 -1.86 30.77
N GLU A 406 -5.22 -3.10 31.23
CA GLU A 406 -6.39 -3.70 31.90
C GLU A 406 -6.69 -3.07 33.26
N THR A 407 -5.67 -2.46 33.88
CA THR A 407 -5.82 -1.81 35.18
C THR A 407 -6.50 -0.45 35.02
N GLY A 408 -7.69 -0.30 35.64
CA GLY A 408 -8.41 0.97 35.69
C GLY A 408 -9.16 1.36 34.42
N ARG A 409 -9.35 0.43 33.47
CA ARG A 409 -10.11 0.63 32.21
C ARG A 409 -10.93 -0.60 31.86
N ASP A 410 -11.99 -0.43 31.10
CA ASP A 410 -12.72 -1.55 30.50
C ASP A 410 -11.98 -2.06 29.24
N PHE A 411 -10.78 -2.58 29.48
CA PHE A 411 -9.94 -3.23 28.48
C PHE A 411 -9.62 -4.65 28.94
N ARG A 412 -9.75 -5.62 28.05
CA ARG A 412 -9.39 -7.02 28.32
C ARG A 412 -8.62 -7.59 27.15
N THR A 413 -7.58 -8.36 27.45
CA THR A 413 -6.77 -9.08 26.48
C THR A 413 -6.94 -10.58 26.67
N ARG A 414 -7.17 -11.31 25.56
CA ARG A 414 -7.05 -12.76 25.50
C ARG A 414 -5.90 -13.14 24.60
N HIS A 415 -4.87 -13.75 25.17
CA HIS A 415 -3.76 -14.32 24.43
C HIS A 415 -4.10 -15.75 23.99
N VAL A 416 -3.80 -16.10 22.73
CA VAL A 416 -3.94 -17.43 22.16
C VAL A 416 -2.60 -17.88 21.60
N VAL A 417 -2.14 -19.07 21.99
CA VAL A 417 -0.84 -19.63 21.57
C VAL A 417 -1.03 -21.00 20.96
N SER A 418 -0.48 -21.20 19.76
CA SER A 418 -0.62 -22.48 19.04
C SER A 418 0.25 -23.59 19.64
N GLU A 419 1.43 -23.22 20.12
CA GLU A 419 2.42 -24.11 20.76
C GLU A 419 2.69 -23.58 22.19
N PRO A 420 1.78 -23.86 23.15
CA PRO A 420 1.89 -23.30 24.49
C PRO A 420 2.98 -24.01 25.31
N PRO A 421 3.65 -23.29 26.24
CA PRO A 421 4.45 -23.93 27.28
C PRO A 421 3.54 -24.66 28.28
N ILE A 422 4.13 -25.54 29.11
CA ILE A 422 3.40 -26.40 30.06
C ILE A 422 2.58 -25.58 31.06
N ASP A 423 3.05 -24.40 31.44
CA ASP A 423 2.44 -23.50 32.43
C ASP A 423 1.58 -22.38 31.80
N TRP A 424 1.13 -22.60 30.55
CA TRP A 424 0.31 -21.62 29.85
C TRP A 424 -1.13 -21.61 30.37
N ASP A 425 -1.59 -20.43 30.81
CA ASP A 425 -2.92 -20.16 31.35
C ASP A 425 -3.89 -19.48 30.37
N GLY A 426 -3.42 -19.11 29.19
CA GLY A 426 -4.21 -18.45 28.16
C GLY A 426 -4.90 -19.44 27.19
N GLY A 427 -5.49 -18.89 26.12
CA GLY A 427 -6.10 -19.68 25.05
C GLY A 427 -5.08 -20.52 24.29
N VAL A 428 -5.49 -21.69 23.83
CA VAL A 428 -4.65 -22.62 23.05
C VAL A 428 -5.25 -22.80 21.66
N GLY A 429 -4.42 -22.79 20.62
CA GLY A 429 -4.83 -23.01 19.25
C GLY A 429 -4.47 -21.86 18.30
N GLN A 430 -5.21 -21.74 17.22
CA GLN A 430 -5.08 -20.67 16.22
C GLN A 430 -6.24 -19.68 16.36
N LEU A 431 -6.07 -18.51 15.76
CA LEU A 431 -7.16 -17.54 15.63
C LEU A 431 -8.04 -17.96 14.42
N ASP A 432 -8.90 -18.93 14.66
CA ASP A 432 -9.88 -19.44 13.72
C ASP A 432 -11.30 -18.95 14.05
N ALA A 433 -12.28 -19.38 13.26
CA ALA A 433 -13.67 -18.99 13.45
C ALA A 433 -14.21 -19.42 14.84
N ALA A 434 -13.88 -20.63 15.30
CA ALA A 434 -14.34 -21.13 16.60
C ALA A 434 -13.77 -20.32 17.77
N THR A 435 -12.49 -19.96 17.70
CA THR A 435 -11.82 -19.11 18.71
C THR A 435 -12.45 -17.71 18.77
N VAL A 436 -12.79 -17.12 17.61
CA VAL A 436 -13.45 -15.82 17.54
C VAL A 436 -14.88 -15.88 18.06
N GLU A 437 -15.62 -16.93 17.72
CA GLU A 437 -16.98 -17.15 18.18
C GLU A 437 -17.06 -17.33 19.71
N ASP A 438 -16.13 -18.05 20.30
CA ASP A 438 -15.99 -18.27 21.74
C ASP A 438 -15.52 -16.99 22.47
N TRP A 439 -14.70 -16.18 21.81
CA TRP A 439 -14.18 -14.94 22.40
C TRP A 439 -15.22 -13.84 22.50
N ILE A 440 -16.17 -13.76 21.56
CA ILE A 440 -17.21 -12.74 21.57
C ILE A 440 -18.32 -13.14 22.55
N ASP A 441 -18.16 -12.75 23.80
CA ASP A 441 -19.05 -13.06 24.93
C ASP A 441 -19.83 -11.84 25.44
N TRP A 442 -19.75 -10.69 24.75
CA TRP A 442 -20.40 -9.44 25.16
C TRP A 442 -21.67 -9.15 24.32
N PRO A 443 -22.65 -8.45 24.92
CA PRO A 443 -23.86 -8.06 24.22
C PRO A 443 -23.56 -7.00 23.16
N ASP A 444 -24.46 -6.91 22.15
CA ASP A 444 -24.40 -5.90 21.08
C ASP A 444 -23.08 -5.93 20.28
N ALA A 445 -22.48 -7.11 20.12
CA ALA A 445 -21.23 -7.28 19.38
C ALA A 445 -21.30 -6.72 17.95
N ALA A 446 -22.48 -6.74 17.31
CA ALA A 446 -22.72 -6.15 15.99
C ALA A 446 -22.56 -4.60 15.97
N ASP A 447 -22.60 -3.94 17.15
CA ASP A 447 -22.44 -2.48 17.28
C ASP A 447 -20.99 -2.05 17.57
N TRP A 448 -20.05 -3.00 17.61
CA TRP A 448 -18.64 -2.72 17.81
C TRP A 448 -17.91 -2.50 16.47
N ILE A 449 -16.78 -1.81 16.50
CA ILE A 449 -15.83 -1.76 15.38
C ILE A 449 -14.72 -2.77 15.63
N TYR A 450 -14.40 -3.57 14.62
CA TYR A 450 -13.39 -4.62 14.66
C TYR A 450 -12.20 -4.25 13.80
N PHE A 451 -11.01 -4.18 14.40
CA PHE A 451 -9.75 -3.98 13.73
C PHE A 451 -8.98 -5.30 13.67
N ILE A 452 -8.67 -5.79 12.48
CA ILE A 452 -8.06 -7.10 12.27
C ILE A 452 -6.75 -6.94 11.50
N CYS A 453 -5.65 -7.46 12.05
CA CYS A 453 -4.36 -7.44 11.36
C CYS A 453 -3.56 -8.71 11.65
N GLY A 454 -3.06 -9.37 10.60
CA GLY A 454 -2.31 -10.61 10.70
C GLY A 454 -2.17 -11.34 9.37
N PRO A 455 -1.83 -12.64 9.39
CA PRO A 455 -1.75 -13.47 8.19
C PRO A 455 -3.09 -13.55 7.43
N ILE A 456 -3.06 -13.60 6.10
CA ILE A 456 -4.28 -13.61 5.26
C ILE A 456 -5.23 -14.74 5.62
N ALA A 457 -4.72 -15.95 5.80
CA ALA A 457 -5.55 -17.10 6.19
C ALA A 457 -6.32 -16.88 7.50
N MET A 458 -5.72 -16.14 8.46
CA MET A 458 -6.39 -15.72 9.68
C MET A 458 -7.46 -14.65 9.40
N LEU A 459 -7.12 -13.64 8.59
CA LEU A 459 -8.05 -12.56 8.24
C LEU A 459 -9.34 -13.11 7.63
N ASP A 460 -9.23 -14.02 6.65
CA ASP A 460 -10.39 -14.60 5.96
C ASP A 460 -11.30 -15.39 6.93
N GLN A 461 -10.72 -16.15 7.87
CA GLN A 461 -11.50 -16.89 8.87
C GLN A 461 -12.17 -15.98 9.88
N VAL A 462 -11.43 -14.97 10.38
CA VAL A 462 -11.94 -14.01 11.37
C VAL A 462 -13.04 -13.15 10.78
N GLU A 463 -12.85 -12.61 9.57
CA GLU A 463 -13.89 -11.83 8.87
C GLU A 463 -15.15 -12.66 8.65
N GLY A 464 -15.01 -13.92 8.20
CA GLY A 464 -16.14 -14.83 8.02
C GLY A 464 -16.89 -15.10 9.32
N ALA A 465 -16.18 -15.32 10.43
CA ALA A 465 -16.79 -15.55 11.75
C ALA A 465 -17.55 -14.31 12.25
N LEU A 466 -16.98 -13.11 12.10
CA LEU A 466 -17.64 -11.86 12.49
C LEU A 466 -18.92 -11.62 11.69
N ILE A 467 -18.88 -11.84 10.38
CA ILE A 467 -20.07 -11.70 9.52
C ILE A 467 -21.13 -12.73 9.92
N ALA A 468 -20.75 -13.96 10.21
CA ALA A 468 -21.67 -15.01 10.69
C ALA A 468 -22.32 -14.66 12.04
N LYS A 469 -21.63 -13.90 12.90
CA LYS A 469 -22.14 -13.33 14.16
C LYS A 469 -23.01 -12.08 13.95
N GLY A 470 -23.25 -11.66 12.72
CA GLY A 470 -24.10 -10.52 12.38
C GLY A 470 -23.37 -9.17 12.44
N VAL A 471 -22.05 -9.14 12.49
CA VAL A 471 -21.28 -7.88 12.41
C VAL A 471 -21.35 -7.34 10.99
N PRO A 472 -21.82 -6.10 10.78
CA PRO A 472 -21.88 -5.50 9.45
C PRO A 472 -20.46 -5.35 8.84
N PRO A 473 -20.25 -5.64 7.55
CA PRO A 473 -18.94 -5.49 6.90
C PRO A 473 -18.32 -4.09 7.05
N ALA A 474 -19.15 -3.03 7.09
CA ALA A 474 -18.66 -1.66 7.30
C ALA A 474 -18.03 -1.41 8.68
N ARG A 475 -18.18 -2.34 9.62
CA ARG A 475 -17.59 -2.29 10.97
C ARG A 475 -16.37 -3.19 11.13
N ILE A 476 -15.98 -3.90 10.06
CA ILE A 476 -14.82 -4.79 10.03
C ILE A 476 -13.73 -4.10 9.22
N ILE A 477 -12.65 -3.72 9.88
CA ILE A 477 -11.52 -3.02 9.28
C ILE A 477 -10.33 -3.96 9.33
N SER A 478 -9.92 -4.46 8.18
CA SER A 478 -8.76 -5.34 8.06
C SER A 478 -7.62 -4.68 7.30
N GLU A 479 -6.39 -4.97 7.66
CA GLU A 479 -5.21 -4.56 6.94
C GLU A 479 -4.43 -5.79 6.45
N ARG A 480 -4.26 -5.88 5.13
CA ARG A 480 -3.62 -7.00 4.43
C ARG A 480 -2.26 -6.55 3.92
N PHE A 481 -1.17 -7.08 4.49
CA PHE A 481 0.21 -6.71 4.14
C PHE A 481 0.85 -7.60 3.06
N GLN A 482 0.08 -8.28 2.24
CA GLN A 482 0.61 -8.97 1.06
C GLN A 482 0.37 -8.12 -0.18
N TYR A 483 1.46 -7.62 -0.75
CA TYR A 483 1.49 -6.89 -2.02
C TYR A 483 2.11 -7.74 -3.14
N ASP A 484 2.25 -9.04 -2.90
CA ASP A 484 2.84 -10.03 -3.83
C ASP A 484 1.82 -10.64 -4.80
#